data_167ba2c8b6a53e348d614e9bc24143e1
#
_entry.id   167ba2c8b6a53e348d614e9bc24143e1
#
_cell.length_a   1.000
_cell.length_b   1.000
_cell.length_c   1.000
_cell.angle_alpha   90.00
_cell.angle_beta   90.00
_cell.angle_gamma   90.00
#
_symmetry.space_group_name_H-M   'P 1'
#
loop_
_entity.id
_entity.type
_entity.pdbx_description
1 polymer ?
#
loop_
_entity_poly.entity_id
_entity_poly.type
_entity_poly.pdbx_seq_one_letter_code
_entity_poly.pdbx_strand_id
1 'polypeptide(L)'
;MRGTTHRILTTLVALLALQLGSLVAPAWACGCGAMITRPSERIGVDREESAVHWDGRNETVVMRFRVHGNARQAAWIMPVPHRADVTLGDPGLFDRLEELTAPEERERTYFWPREDDWPFDAGYGDGASAGAAPGASVGVVGRERLGPFDVARLTATDPEALGTWLRTHGFELPDRLTPELRPYVERKWEYVAIRLAPEERGEHLYGELTPLRITFASTELVYPMRLSRLAATSQTLGLSILADHRMEPRATIGGETPEVTFSGRVDRPDGPVAALTGGAPAHLTVLEQRFPDPSRIDDDHVLRAVADTPYRRVVYRDRLLTVAGMPAWLLTTGLGAAVTVTAVLLTVRANRRRRTPTPA
;
A
#
# COMPACT_ATOMS: atom_id res chain seq x y z
N MET A 1 19.50 42.75 -36.39
CA MET A 1 19.59 41.38 -35.86
C MET A 1 19.42 41.24 -34.32
N ARG A 2 19.66 42.29 -33.51
CA ARG A 2 19.51 42.24 -32.04
C ARG A 2 18.05 42.12 -31.52
N GLY A 3 17.06 42.61 -32.29
CA GLY A 3 15.65 42.59 -31.86
C GLY A 3 14.95 41.22 -31.97
N THR A 4 15.40 40.38 -32.92
CA THR A 4 14.78 39.04 -33.15
C THR A 4 15.26 38.04 -32.12
N THR A 5 16.50 38.09 -31.70
CA THR A 5 17.08 37.24 -30.66
C THR A 5 16.45 37.50 -29.28
N HIS A 6 16.17 38.76 -28.93
CA HIS A 6 15.47 39.10 -27.68
C HIS A 6 14.03 38.57 -27.65
N ARG A 7 13.32 38.65 -28.78
CA ARG A 7 11.94 38.13 -28.87
C ARG A 7 11.88 36.60 -28.76
N ILE A 8 12.83 35.88 -29.37
CA ILE A 8 12.93 34.42 -29.27
C ILE A 8 13.30 34.00 -27.85
N LEU A 9 14.22 34.72 -27.19
CA LEU A 9 14.59 34.41 -25.80
C LEU A 9 13.45 34.63 -24.82
N THR A 10 12.69 35.74 -24.96
CA THR A 10 11.52 36.01 -24.13
C THR A 10 10.38 34.96 -24.34
N THR A 11 10.18 34.52 -25.57
CA THR A 11 9.16 33.47 -25.86
C THR A 11 9.59 32.11 -25.29
N LEU A 12 10.87 31.76 -25.38
CA LEU A 12 11.42 30.56 -24.80
C LEU A 12 11.34 30.57 -23.28
N VAL A 13 11.66 31.67 -22.62
CA VAL A 13 11.54 31.81 -21.15
C VAL A 13 10.09 31.78 -20.70
N ALA A 14 9.16 32.38 -21.45
CA ALA A 14 7.73 32.34 -21.17
C ALA A 14 7.16 30.92 -21.34
N LEU A 15 7.57 30.18 -22.38
CA LEU A 15 7.21 28.77 -22.59
C LEU A 15 7.80 27.87 -21.50
N LEU A 16 9.04 28.10 -21.08
CA LEU A 16 9.68 27.38 -20.00
C LEU A 16 8.99 27.64 -18.65
N ALA A 17 8.62 28.91 -18.39
CA ALA A 17 7.88 29.28 -17.20
C ALA A 17 6.43 28.65 -17.18
N LEU A 18 5.81 28.58 -18.36
CA LEU A 18 4.50 27.89 -18.50
C LEU A 18 4.60 26.38 -18.26
N GLN A 19 5.68 25.75 -18.73
CA GLN A 19 5.93 24.32 -18.49
C GLN A 19 6.30 24.03 -17.05
N LEU A 20 7.06 24.90 -16.38
CA LEU A 20 7.38 24.76 -14.95
C LEU A 20 6.15 24.96 -14.05
N GLY A 21 5.18 25.79 -14.44
CA GLY A 21 3.91 25.96 -13.73
C GLY A 21 2.98 24.76 -13.81
N SER A 22 3.10 23.93 -14.86
CA SER A 22 2.25 22.72 -15.03
C SER A 22 2.78 21.48 -14.31
N LEU A 23 4.01 21.51 -13.78
CA LEU A 23 4.64 20.37 -13.09
C LEU A 23 4.25 20.22 -11.61
N VAL A 24 3.39 21.09 -11.09
CA VAL A 24 3.01 21.08 -9.68
C VAL A 24 1.49 20.90 -9.55
N ALA A 25 1.02 19.71 -9.89
CA ALA A 25 -0.34 19.32 -9.49
C ALA A 25 -0.28 18.84 -8.01
N PRO A 26 -1.04 19.44 -7.09
CA PRO A 26 -1.15 18.90 -5.74
C PRO A 26 -1.77 17.49 -5.80
N ALA A 27 -1.23 16.55 -5.01
CA ALA A 27 -1.85 15.24 -4.83
C ALA A 27 -3.18 15.44 -4.06
N TRP A 28 -4.30 14.97 -4.62
CA TRP A 28 -5.63 15.30 -4.13
C TRP A 28 -6.43 14.09 -3.66
N ALA A 29 -5.92 12.88 -3.79
CA ALA A 29 -6.68 11.69 -3.45
C ALA A 29 -5.80 10.65 -2.77
N CYS A 30 -6.40 9.95 -1.84
CA CYS A 30 -5.91 8.71 -1.25
C CYS A 30 -7.09 7.73 -1.25
N GLY A 31 -6.82 6.47 -1.46
CA GLY A 31 -7.67 5.30 -1.48
C GLY A 31 -9.17 5.55 -1.38
N CYS A 32 -9.82 5.27 -0.28
CA CYS A 32 -11.28 5.36 -0.14
C CYS A 32 -11.84 6.78 0.05
N GLY A 33 -11.09 7.84 -0.31
CA GLY A 33 -11.58 9.20 -0.11
C GLY A 33 -10.80 10.26 -0.87
N ALA A 34 -11.11 11.52 -0.61
CA ALA A 34 -10.37 12.65 -1.12
C ALA A 34 -9.66 13.39 0.03
N MET A 35 -8.37 13.64 -0.16
CA MET A 35 -7.59 14.45 0.78
C MET A 35 -7.35 15.82 0.16
N ILE A 36 -7.77 16.86 0.86
CA ILE A 36 -7.74 18.26 0.40
C ILE A 36 -6.79 19.03 1.29
N THR A 37 -5.80 19.71 0.70
CA THR A 37 -4.86 20.61 1.38
C THR A 37 -5.10 22.05 0.97
N ARG A 38 -4.43 22.97 1.62
CA ARG A 38 -4.36 24.37 1.16
C ARG A 38 -3.58 24.45 -0.16
N PRO A 39 -3.81 25.47 -1.00
CA PRO A 39 -3.21 25.55 -2.33
C PRO A 39 -1.67 25.48 -2.37
N SER A 40 -0.98 25.94 -1.31
CA SER A 40 0.47 25.92 -1.19
C SER A 40 1.04 24.66 -0.53
N GLU A 41 0.18 23.79 0.00
CA GLU A 41 0.55 22.60 0.74
C GLU A 41 0.30 21.34 -0.10
N ARG A 42 1.07 20.29 0.15
CA ARG A 42 0.97 19.00 -0.52
C ARG A 42 0.97 17.90 0.51
N ILE A 43 0.17 16.89 0.24
CA ILE A 43 0.14 15.64 0.98
C ILE A 43 0.03 14.49 -0.04
N GLY A 44 0.76 13.43 0.21
CA GLY A 44 0.67 12.19 -0.53
C GLY A 44 0.42 11.03 0.41
N VAL A 45 -0.20 9.99 -0.10
CA VAL A 45 -0.38 8.70 0.57
C VAL A 45 0.27 7.65 -0.31
N ASP A 46 1.30 6.97 0.19
CA ASP A 46 2.04 5.99 -0.61
C ASP A 46 1.28 4.67 -0.73
N ARG A 47 0.70 4.23 0.37
CA ARG A 47 -0.06 3.00 0.48
C ARG A 47 -1.24 3.22 1.40
N GLU A 48 -2.38 2.74 0.97
CA GLU A 48 -3.57 2.65 1.79
C GLU A 48 -3.74 1.24 2.30
N GLU A 49 -3.93 1.12 3.60
CA GLU A 49 -4.27 -0.13 4.25
C GLU A 49 -5.58 0.04 5.01
N SER A 50 -6.53 -0.81 4.69
CA SER A 50 -7.83 -0.80 5.31
C SER A 50 -8.26 -2.19 5.76
N ALA A 51 -8.89 -2.25 6.92
CA ALA A 51 -9.56 -3.42 7.43
C ALA A 51 -11.06 -3.16 7.47
N VAL A 52 -11.83 -4.03 6.87
CA VAL A 52 -13.29 -3.92 6.79
C VAL A 52 -13.92 -5.11 7.48
N HIS A 53 -14.85 -4.85 8.38
CA HIS A 53 -15.74 -5.87 8.95
C HIS A 53 -17.17 -5.60 8.52
N TRP A 54 -17.86 -6.63 8.03
CA TRP A 54 -19.27 -6.56 7.63
C TRP A 54 -20.06 -7.71 8.24
N ASP A 55 -21.07 -7.38 9.04
CA ASP A 55 -21.93 -8.31 9.76
C ASP A 55 -23.25 -8.60 9.04
N GLY A 56 -23.38 -8.21 7.76
CA GLY A 56 -24.62 -8.31 6.98
C GLY A 56 -25.56 -7.11 7.13
N ARG A 57 -25.26 -6.17 8.03
CA ARG A 57 -26.09 -4.97 8.30
C ARG A 57 -25.27 -3.72 8.49
N ASN A 58 -24.12 -3.85 9.16
CA ASN A 58 -23.22 -2.77 9.44
C ASN A 58 -21.86 -3.06 8.83
N GLU A 59 -21.27 -2.04 8.29
CA GLU A 59 -19.90 -2.05 7.81
C GLU A 59 -19.05 -1.19 8.75
N THR A 60 -17.91 -1.74 9.18
CA THR A 60 -16.90 -1.02 9.94
C THR A 60 -15.63 -1.01 9.12
N VAL A 61 -15.17 0.18 8.76
CA VAL A 61 -13.91 0.40 8.05
C VAL A 61 -12.91 0.97 9.04
N VAL A 62 -11.77 0.32 9.21
CA VAL A 62 -10.62 0.86 9.94
C VAL A 62 -9.53 1.16 8.91
N MET A 63 -8.99 2.37 8.96
CA MET A 63 -8.06 2.86 7.94
C MET A 63 -6.80 3.38 8.61
N ARG A 64 -5.66 3.03 8.03
CA ARG A 64 -4.35 3.52 8.40
C ARG A 64 -3.76 4.32 7.23
N PHE A 65 -3.39 5.56 7.49
CA PHE A 65 -2.75 6.43 6.51
C PHE A 65 -1.27 6.57 6.84
N ARG A 66 -0.43 6.33 5.85
CA ARG A 66 0.97 6.77 5.89
C ARG A 66 1.10 7.93 4.93
N VAL A 67 1.31 9.11 5.51
CA VAL A 67 1.33 10.38 4.76
C VAL A 67 2.73 10.96 4.68
N HIS A 68 2.99 11.67 3.59
CA HIS A 68 4.21 12.45 3.39
C HIS A 68 3.87 13.77 2.72
N GLY A 69 4.74 14.75 2.86
CA GLY A 69 4.56 16.06 2.26
C GLY A 69 4.90 17.21 3.20
N ASN A 70 4.35 18.39 2.92
CA ASN A 70 4.57 19.60 3.71
C ASN A 70 3.26 20.18 4.26
N ALA A 71 2.15 19.46 4.17
CA ALA A 71 0.87 19.91 4.66
C ALA A 71 0.87 19.97 6.20
N ARG A 72 0.45 21.11 6.74
CA ARG A 72 0.23 21.27 8.18
C ARG A 72 -1.16 20.80 8.57
N GLN A 73 -2.09 20.81 7.64
CA GLN A 73 -3.46 20.37 7.84
C GLN A 73 -3.98 19.81 6.51
N ALA A 74 -4.88 18.87 6.61
CA ALA A 74 -5.63 18.35 5.46
C ALA A 74 -7.10 18.11 5.85
N ALA A 75 -8.00 18.20 4.89
CA ALA A 75 -9.36 17.69 5.03
C ALA A 75 -9.45 16.37 4.29
N TRP A 76 -9.90 15.34 4.97
CA TRP A 76 -10.18 14.05 4.36
C TRP A 76 -11.67 13.80 4.31
N ILE A 77 -12.18 13.33 3.17
CA ILE A 77 -13.59 13.14 2.90
C ILE A 77 -13.81 11.73 2.40
N MET A 78 -14.69 10.99 3.07
CA MET A 78 -15.13 9.65 2.68
C MET A 78 -16.64 9.62 2.49
N PRO A 79 -17.16 9.24 1.31
CA PRO A 79 -18.58 8.97 1.15
C PRO A 79 -18.95 7.66 1.83
N VAL A 80 -20.12 7.62 2.47
CA VAL A 80 -20.65 6.46 3.18
C VAL A 80 -22.15 6.28 2.87
N PRO A 81 -22.67 5.05 2.74
CA PRO A 81 -24.07 4.82 2.41
C PRO A 81 -25.08 5.43 3.38
N HIS A 82 -24.74 5.40 4.67
CA HIS A 82 -25.58 5.91 5.75
C HIS A 82 -24.73 6.65 6.78
N ARG A 83 -25.41 7.33 7.71
CA ARG A 83 -24.74 8.05 8.80
C ARG A 83 -23.74 7.17 9.52
N ALA A 84 -22.50 7.65 9.57
CA ALA A 84 -21.41 6.94 10.20
C ALA A 84 -21.17 7.40 11.64
N ASP A 85 -20.73 6.47 12.47
CA ASP A 85 -20.04 6.74 13.72
C ASP A 85 -18.53 6.66 13.48
N VAL A 86 -17.78 7.63 14.04
CA VAL A 86 -16.33 7.73 13.82
C VAL A 86 -15.62 7.72 15.17
N THR A 87 -14.69 6.84 15.33
CA THR A 87 -13.85 6.70 16.52
C THR A 87 -12.40 6.45 16.12
N LEU A 88 -11.47 6.43 17.07
CA LEU A 88 -10.12 5.96 16.81
C LEU A 88 -10.10 4.44 16.68
N GLY A 89 -9.31 3.94 15.74
CA GLY A 89 -9.00 2.53 15.59
C GLY A 89 -7.84 2.12 16.50
N ASP A 90 -7.72 0.82 16.72
CA ASP A 90 -6.59 0.26 17.45
C ASP A 90 -5.34 0.25 16.54
N PRO A 91 -4.22 0.85 16.95
CA PRO A 91 -2.99 0.86 16.16
C PRO A 91 -2.42 -0.53 15.87
N GLY A 92 -2.61 -1.50 16.78
CA GLY A 92 -2.12 -2.87 16.65
C GLY A 92 -2.94 -3.75 15.69
N LEU A 93 -4.06 -3.25 15.13
CA LEU A 93 -4.92 -4.05 14.27
C LEU A 93 -4.19 -4.55 13.01
N PHE A 94 -3.47 -3.66 12.35
CA PHE A 94 -2.81 -4.01 11.08
C PHE A 94 -1.63 -4.94 11.29
N ASP A 95 -0.88 -4.77 12.38
CA ASP A 95 0.21 -5.68 12.74
C ASP A 95 -0.34 -7.09 13.02
N ARG A 96 -1.48 -7.18 13.73
CA ARG A 96 -2.14 -8.46 13.97
C ARG A 96 -2.68 -9.10 12.69
N LEU A 97 -3.24 -8.33 11.78
CA LEU A 97 -3.68 -8.82 10.47
C LEU A 97 -2.50 -9.31 9.63
N GLU A 98 -1.37 -8.60 9.64
CA GLU A 98 -0.14 -9.02 8.95
C GLU A 98 0.40 -10.35 9.49
N GLU A 99 0.44 -10.54 10.81
CA GLU A 99 0.80 -11.81 11.43
C GLU A 99 -0.11 -12.97 10.98
N LEU A 100 -1.44 -12.77 10.98
CA LEU A 100 -2.41 -13.78 10.58
C LEU A 100 -2.30 -14.17 9.10
N THR A 101 -1.91 -13.22 8.26
CA THR A 101 -1.91 -13.35 6.80
C THR A 101 -0.50 -13.49 6.20
N ALA A 102 0.52 -13.59 7.05
CA ALA A 102 1.91 -13.74 6.62
C ALA A 102 2.02 -14.84 5.55
N PRO A 103 2.74 -14.61 4.47
CA PRO A 103 2.88 -15.59 3.39
C PRO A 103 3.58 -16.85 3.88
N GLU A 104 3.29 -17.97 3.23
CA GLU A 104 4.03 -19.21 3.46
C GLU A 104 5.39 -19.08 2.78
N GLU A 105 6.46 -19.15 3.57
CA GLU A 105 7.81 -19.17 3.03
C GLU A 105 8.21 -20.58 2.64
N ARG A 106 8.65 -20.76 1.40
CA ARG A 106 9.21 -22.02 0.91
C ARG A 106 10.61 -21.79 0.38
N GLU A 107 11.55 -22.64 0.80
CA GLU A 107 12.89 -22.62 0.24
C GLU A 107 12.89 -23.26 -1.15
N ARG A 108 13.53 -22.58 -2.11
CA ARG A 108 13.80 -23.11 -3.44
C ARG A 108 15.30 -23.08 -3.67
N THR A 109 15.90 -24.27 -3.77
CA THR A 109 17.33 -24.39 -4.02
C THR A 109 17.65 -24.24 -5.49
N TYR A 110 18.76 -23.57 -5.80
CA TYR A 110 19.32 -23.46 -7.14
C TYR A 110 20.79 -23.87 -7.15
N PHE A 111 21.28 -24.37 -8.26
CA PHE A 111 22.61 -24.99 -8.35
C PHE A 111 23.71 -24.01 -8.75
N TRP A 112 23.46 -23.17 -9.78
CA TRP A 112 24.45 -22.24 -10.28
C TRP A 112 24.40 -20.91 -9.52
N PRO A 113 25.57 -20.33 -9.11
CA PRO A 113 25.59 -19.08 -8.40
C PRO A 113 25.02 -17.94 -9.23
N ARG A 114 24.32 -17.01 -8.59
CA ARG A 114 23.90 -15.72 -9.13
C ARG A 114 24.93 -14.65 -8.74
N GLU A 115 24.77 -13.42 -9.21
CA GLU A 115 25.74 -12.34 -8.98
C GLU A 115 26.10 -12.18 -7.51
N ASP A 116 25.11 -12.26 -6.62
CA ASP A 116 25.28 -12.06 -5.16
C ASP A 116 25.90 -13.28 -4.42
N ASP A 117 26.06 -14.43 -5.08
CA ASP A 117 26.57 -15.67 -4.45
C ASP A 117 28.07 -15.91 -4.66
N TRP A 118 28.73 -15.05 -5.39
CA TRP A 118 30.16 -15.23 -5.66
C TRP A 118 30.99 -14.94 -4.41
N PRO A 119 31.79 -15.89 -3.91
CA PRO A 119 32.52 -15.75 -2.65
C PRO A 119 33.62 -14.68 -2.68
N PHE A 120 33.82 -14.02 -3.81
CA PHE A 120 34.84 -13.00 -4.00
C PHE A 120 34.25 -11.59 -4.18
N ASP A 121 32.94 -11.46 -4.26
CA ASP A 121 32.26 -10.17 -4.25
C ASP A 121 32.01 -9.76 -2.79
N ALA A 122 32.93 -8.97 -2.24
CA ALA A 122 32.74 -8.31 -0.95
C ALA A 122 31.71 -7.17 -1.14
N GLY A 123 30.43 -7.53 -1.21
CA GLY A 123 29.34 -6.60 -1.25
C GLY A 123 29.34 -5.73 0.00
N TYR A 124 29.37 -4.41 -0.19
CA TYR A 124 29.11 -3.45 0.87
C TYR A 124 27.69 -3.70 1.39
N GLY A 125 27.58 -4.27 2.56
CA GLY A 125 26.31 -4.50 3.23
C GLY A 125 25.70 -3.18 3.65
N ASP A 126 24.56 -2.87 3.08
CA ASP A 126 23.69 -1.82 3.60
C ASP A 126 23.15 -2.22 4.96
N GLY A 127 23.51 -1.41 5.95
CA GLY A 127 23.10 -1.62 7.34
C GLY A 127 21.61 -1.42 7.51
N ALA A 128 20.92 -2.44 8.02
CA ALA A 128 19.56 -2.35 8.49
C ALA A 128 19.45 -1.33 9.63
N SER A 129 18.73 -0.27 9.42
CA SER A 129 18.36 0.68 10.47
C SER A 129 17.21 0.10 11.30
N ALA A 130 17.51 -0.14 12.58
CA ALA A 130 16.53 -0.56 13.58
C ALA A 130 15.53 0.59 13.85
N GLY A 131 14.24 0.30 13.77
CA GLY A 131 13.17 1.20 14.11
C GLY A 131 13.10 1.48 15.62
N ALA A 132 12.84 2.74 15.97
CA ALA A 132 12.64 3.17 17.34
C ALA A 132 11.20 2.87 17.80
N ALA A 133 11.07 2.45 19.04
CA ALA A 133 9.80 2.14 19.69
C ALA A 133 8.99 3.39 20.04
N PRO A 134 7.64 3.34 20.06
CA PRO A 134 6.79 4.47 20.36
C PRO A 134 6.60 4.69 21.87
N GLY A 135 6.61 5.97 22.28
CA GLY A 135 6.26 6.40 23.63
C GLY A 135 4.76 6.63 23.76
N ALA A 136 4.22 6.23 24.90
CA ALA A 136 2.82 6.36 25.25
C ALA A 136 2.47 7.78 25.72
N SER A 137 1.28 8.30 25.40
CA SER A 137 0.70 9.48 26.03
C SER A 137 -0.80 9.32 26.33
N VAL A 138 -1.24 10.00 27.39
CA VAL A 138 -2.53 9.92 28.07
C VAL A 138 -3.44 11.09 27.68
N GLY A 139 -4.75 10.84 27.60
CA GLY A 139 -5.77 11.69 27.02
C GLY A 139 -6.35 12.85 27.86
N VAL A 140 -7.23 13.67 27.24
CA VAL A 140 -8.28 14.50 27.87
C VAL A 140 -9.46 14.69 26.91
N VAL A 141 -10.68 14.71 27.47
CA VAL A 141 -12.01 14.70 26.82
C VAL A 141 -12.59 16.12 26.68
N GLY A 142 -13.21 16.43 25.50
CA GLY A 142 -14.17 17.53 25.41
C GLY A 142 -14.14 18.33 24.10
N ARG A 143 -15.19 18.25 23.28
CA ARG A 143 -15.39 18.42 21.84
C ARG A 143 -14.59 17.35 21.14
N GLU A 144 -15.30 16.46 20.40
CA GLU A 144 -14.65 15.23 19.97
C GLU A 144 -13.46 15.49 19.03
N ARG A 145 -12.36 15.92 19.62
CA ARG A 145 -11.05 15.74 19.06
C ARG A 145 -10.66 14.31 19.35
N LEU A 146 -10.77 13.48 18.34
CA LEU A 146 -10.24 12.13 18.36
C LEU A 146 -8.74 12.21 18.07
N GLY A 147 -7.91 12.48 19.07
CA GLY A 147 -6.48 12.70 18.88
C GLY A 147 -6.22 13.92 17.97
N PRO A 148 -5.48 13.74 16.84
CA PRO A 148 -5.19 14.81 15.88
C PRO A 148 -6.36 15.13 14.94
N PHE A 149 -7.55 14.53 15.13
CA PHE A 149 -8.68 14.62 14.20
C PHE A 149 -9.82 15.49 14.74
N ASP A 150 -10.35 16.33 13.86
CA ASP A 150 -11.58 17.10 14.06
C ASP A 150 -12.63 16.57 13.09
N VAL A 151 -13.59 15.81 13.61
CA VAL A 151 -14.54 15.02 12.81
C VAL A 151 -15.85 15.77 12.61
N ALA A 152 -16.28 15.93 11.37
CA ALA A 152 -17.62 16.38 11.02
C ALA A 152 -18.35 15.30 10.20
N ARG A 153 -19.64 15.16 10.48
CA ARG A 153 -20.55 14.29 9.73
C ARG A 153 -21.46 15.17 8.90
N LEU A 154 -21.44 15.03 7.59
CA LEU A 154 -22.16 15.87 6.65
C LEU A 154 -23.11 15.04 5.79
N THR A 155 -24.33 15.52 5.65
CA THR A 155 -25.32 14.84 4.79
C THR A 155 -25.09 15.22 3.33
N ALA A 156 -24.97 14.24 2.43
CA ALA A 156 -24.71 14.45 1.00
C ALA A 156 -25.89 15.03 0.23
N THR A 157 -27.06 15.16 0.84
CA THR A 157 -28.23 15.77 0.20
C THR A 157 -28.05 17.27 -0.09
N ASP A 158 -27.02 17.88 0.49
CA ASP A 158 -26.64 19.25 0.24
C ASP A 158 -25.16 19.35 -0.15
N PRO A 159 -24.83 19.40 -1.45
CA PRO A 159 -23.45 19.58 -1.93
C PRO A 159 -22.81 20.88 -1.43
N GLU A 160 -23.61 21.91 -1.11
CA GLU A 160 -23.11 23.17 -0.58
C GLU A 160 -22.66 23.05 0.89
N ALA A 161 -23.25 22.12 1.66
CA ALA A 161 -22.87 21.89 3.05
C ALA A 161 -21.41 21.43 3.16
N LEU A 162 -20.96 20.55 2.30
CA LEU A 162 -19.56 20.11 2.24
C LEU A 162 -18.63 21.28 1.88
N GLY A 163 -18.96 22.04 0.84
CA GLY A 163 -18.21 23.23 0.45
C GLY A 163 -18.14 24.29 1.57
N THR A 164 -19.25 24.49 2.29
CA THR A 164 -19.32 25.41 3.41
C THR A 164 -18.46 24.93 4.58
N TRP A 165 -18.51 23.64 4.91
CA TRP A 165 -17.67 23.06 5.95
C TRP A 165 -16.18 23.22 5.62
N LEU A 166 -15.78 22.90 4.38
CA LEU A 166 -14.40 23.05 3.92
C LEU A 166 -13.92 24.51 4.08
N ARG A 167 -14.69 25.46 3.55
CA ARG A 167 -14.35 26.90 3.67
C ARG A 167 -14.21 27.37 5.13
N THR A 168 -15.11 26.91 6.00
CA THR A 168 -15.05 27.25 7.44
C THR A 168 -13.77 26.73 8.10
N HIS A 169 -13.21 25.61 7.60
CA HIS A 169 -11.97 25.04 8.11
C HIS A 169 -10.72 25.46 7.29
N GLY A 170 -10.87 26.42 6.38
CA GLY A 170 -9.77 26.99 5.61
C GLY A 170 -9.33 26.15 4.42
N PHE A 171 -10.22 25.29 3.89
CA PHE A 171 -10.04 24.50 2.68
C PHE A 171 -10.99 24.97 1.58
N GLU A 172 -10.60 24.71 0.34
CA GLU A 172 -11.44 24.97 -0.83
C GLU A 172 -11.81 23.64 -1.49
N LEU A 173 -13.09 23.48 -1.85
CA LEU A 173 -13.55 22.32 -2.61
C LEU A 173 -12.98 22.42 -4.03
N PRO A 174 -12.13 21.50 -4.47
CA PRO A 174 -11.61 21.57 -5.84
C PRO A 174 -12.69 21.34 -6.87
N ASP A 175 -12.71 22.15 -7.94
CA ASP A 175 -13.73 22.04 -9.01
C ASP A 175 -13.80 20.62 -9.59
N ARG A 176 -12.68 19.95 -9.72
CA ARG A 176 -12.59 18.57 -10.22
C ARG A 176 -13.18 17.50 -9.29
N LEU A 177 -13.34 17.81 -7.99
CA LEU A 177 -13.98 16.88 -7.04
C LEU A 177 -15.50 16.88 -7.16
N THR A 178 -16.10 18.01 -7.51
CA THR A 178 -17.55 18.17 -7.61
C THR A 178 -18.23 17.12 -8.51
N PRO A 179 -17.75 16.83 -9.75
CA PRO A 179 -18.35 15.80 -10.58
C PRO A 179 -18.23 14.39 -10.00
N GLU A 180 -17.14 14.11 -9.24
CA GLU A 180 -16.92 12.80 -8.63
C GLU A 180 -17.78 12.56 -7.40
N LEU A 181 -18.28 13.62 -6.76
CA LEU A 181 -19.22 13.54 -5.65
C LEU A 181 -20.66 13.27 -6.11
N ARG A 182 -20.98 13.60 -7.36
CA ARG A 182 -22.37 13.50 -7.89
C ARG A 182 -22.98 12.11 -7.73
N PRO A 183 -22.32 10.98 -8.06
CA PRO A 183 -22.90 9.64 -7.89
C PRO A 183 -23.32 9.34 -6.44
N TYR A 184 -22.62 9.87 -5.46
CA TYR A 184 -22.95 9.71 -4.05
C TYR A 184 -24.14 10.57 -3.64
N VAL A 185 -24.23 11.79 -4.15
CA VAL A 185 -25.42 12.67 -3.96
C VAL A 185 -26.67 12.01 -4.54
N GLU A 186 -26.60 11.46 -5.75
CA GLU A 186 -27.70 10.76 -6.41
C GLU A 186 -28.15 9.52 -5.63
N ARG A 187 -27.20 8.80 -5.00
CA ARG A 187 -27.46 7.66 -4.12
C ARG A 187 -27.90 8.06 -2.71
N LYS A 188 -27.95 9.36 -2.40
CA LYS A 188 -28.28 9.93 -1.08
C LYS A 188 -27.34 9.45 0.03
N TRP A 189 -26.07 9.26 -0.29
CA TRP A 189 -25.05 8.91 0.66
C TRP A 189 -24.69 10.11 1.55
N GLU A 190 -24.04 9.84 2.68
CA GLU A 190 -23.48 10.87 3.56
C GLU A 190 -21.97 10.99 3.37
N TYR A 191 -21.38 12.04 3.94
CA TYR A 191 -19.94 12.23 3.97
C TYR A 191 -19.43 12.26 5.39
N VAL A 192 -18.36 11.51 5.64
CA VAL A 192 -17.47 11.72 6.77
C VAL A 192 -16.40 12.71 6.32
N ALA A 193 -16.35 13.88 6.95
CA ALA A 193 -15.33 14.89 6.68
C ALA A 193 -14.49 15.08 7.94
N ILE A 194 -13.18 14.89 7.81
CA ILE A 194 -12.24 14.91 8.93
C ILE A 194 -11.14 15.91 8.63
N ARG A 195 -10.90 16.82 9.57
CA ARG A 195 -9.72 17.66 9.53
C ARG A 195 -8.58 16.94 10.25
N LEU A 196 -7.51 16.70 9.50
CA LEU A 196 -6.26 16.16 9.99
C LEU A 196 -5.36 17.30 10.42
N ALA A 197 -4.78 17.23 11.60
CA ALA A 197 -3.79 18.16 12.08
C ALA A 197 -2.74 17.40 12.90
N PRO A 198 -1.45 17.79 12.89
CA PRO A 198 -0.46 17.18 13.75
C PRO A 198 -0.77 17.43 15.22
N GLU A 199 -0.32 16.54 16.10
CA GLU A 199 -0.51 16.67 17.54
C GLU A 199 0.19 17.92 18.09
N GLU A 200 1.39 18.21 17.59
CA GLU A 200 2.16 19.39 17.98
C GLU A 200 1.95 20.55 16.99
N ARG A 201 1.81 21.76 17.56
CA ARG A 201 1.62 22.97 16.74
C ARG A 201 2.88 23.31 15.97
N GLY A 202 2.74 23.46 14.67
CA GLY A 202 3.83 23.89 13.76
C GLY A 202 4.50 22.74 13.02
N GLU A 203 4.18 21.52 13.34
CA GLU A 203 4.63 20.33 12.59
C GLU A 203 3.84 20.14 11.29
N HIS A 204 4.38 19.28 10.46
CA HIS A 204 3.73 18.81 9.24
C HIS A 204 3.10 17.43 9.46
N LEU A 205 2.06 17.13 8.71
CA LEU A 205 1.50 15.78 8.65
C LEU A 205 2.53 14.86 7.96
N TYR A 206 3.11 13.94 8.72
CA TYR A 206 4.14 13.04 8.23
C TYR A 206 4.13 11.71 8.99
N GLY A 207 4.41 10.62 8.26
CA GLY A 207 4.47 9.30 8.85
C GLY A 207 3.11 8.64 8.97
N GLU A 208 3.00 7.73 9.92
CA GLU A 208 1.79 6.96 10.17
C GLU A 208 0.85 7.71 11.12
N LEU A 209 -0.40 7.86 10.70
CA LEU A 209 -1.44 8.48 11.52
C LEU A 209 -2.17 7.41 12.32
N THR A 210 -2.68 7.79 13.50
CA THR A 210 -3.56 6.92 14.29
C THR A 210 -4.72 6.44 13.41
N PRO A 211 -5.04 5.13 13.40
CA PRO A 211 -6.12 4.61 12.58
C PRO A 211 -7.48 5.23 12.92
N LEU A 212 -8.31 5.42 11.91
CA LEU A 212 -9.70 5.83 12.05
C LEU A 212 -10.61 4.62 11.91
N ARG A 213 -11.60 4.51 12.81
CA ARG A 213 -12.67 3.52 12.74
C ARG A 213 -13.98 4.21 12.38
N ILE A 214 -14.59 3.81 11.29
CA ILE A 214 -15.82 4.37 10.73
C ILE A 214 -16.84 3.26 10.61
N THR A 215 -17.98 3.37 11.30
CA THR A 215 -19.03 2.36 11.31
C THR A 215 -20.32 2.96 10.79
N PHE A 216 -20.96 2.30 9.84
CA PHE A 216 -22.22 2.74 9.23
C PHE A 216 -23.10 1.54 8.83
N ALA A 217 -24.40 1.75 8.72
CA ALA A 217 -25.30 0.74 8.21
C ALA A 217 -25.08 0.57 6.69
N SER A 218 -25.06 -0.69 6.22
CA SER A 218 -24.93 -1.01 4.80
C SER A 218 -25.63 -2.33 4.49
N THR A 219 -26.37 -2.36 3.40
CA THR A 219 -27.03 -3.57 2.88
C THR A 219 -26.11 -4.42 2.01
N GLU A 220 -24.97 -3.87 1.60
CA GLU A 220 -23.93 -4.54 0.85
C GLU A 220 -22.57 -4.03 1.30
N LEU A 221 -21.54 -4.85 1.17
CA LEU A 221 -20.19 -4.44 1.50
C LEU A 221 -19.64 -3.60 0.34
N VAL A 222 -19.35 -2.32 0.63
CA VAL A 222 -18.89 -1.35 -0.37
C VAL A 222 -17.70 -0.57 0.12
N TYR A 223 -16.61 -0.59 -0.64
CA TYR A 223 -15.43 0.18 -0.35
C TYR A 223 -15.28 1.33 -1.36
N PRO A 224 -15.48 2.60 -0.96
CA PRO A 224 -15.48 3.73 -1.86
C PRO A 224 -14.11 3.98 -2.47
N MET A 225 -14.00 3.95 -3.79
CA MET A 225 -12.73 4.14 -4.51
C MET A 225 -12.78 5.26 -5.57
N ARG A 226 -13.98 5.66 -5.98
CA ARG A 226 -14.17 6.62 -7.08
C ARG A 226 -13.41 7.93 -6.88
N LEU A 227 -13.34 8.46 -5.66
CA LEU A 227 -12.62 9.70 -5.38
C LEU A 227 -11.11 9.57 -5.58
N SER A 228 -10.57 8.35 -5.49
CA SER A 228 -9.14 8.06 -5.70
C SER A 228 -8.69 8.26 -7.14
N ARG A 229 -9.63 8.34 -8.10
CA ARG A 229 -9.29 8.68 -9.49
C ARG A 229 -8.63 10.04 -9.65
N LEU A 230 -8.74 10.91 -8.66
CA LEU A 230 -8.13 12.23 -8.64
C LEU A 230 -6.67 12.21 -8.14
N ALA A 231 -6.15 11.05 -7.73
CA ALA A 231 -4.76 10.92 -7.30
C ALA A 231 -3.81 11.25 -8.46
N ALA A 232 -2.76 11.99 -8.13
CA ALA A 232 -1.75 12.40 -9.12
C ALA A 232 -0.66 11.33 -9.34
N THR A 233 -0.56 10.37 -8.43
CA THR A 233 0.45 9.28 -8.45
C THR A 233 -0.24 7.93 -8.42
N SER A 234 0.50 6.89 -8.84
CA SER A 234 0.03 5.50 -8.71
C SER A 234 -0.37 5.19 -7.27
N GLN A 235 -1.43 4.39 -7.12
CA GLN A 235 -1.97 4.00 -5.82
C GLN A 235 -1.89 2.48 -5.63
N THR A 236 -1.74 2.05 -4.39
CA THR A 236 -1.83 0.64 -4.00
C THR A 236 -2.82 0.51 -2.85
N LEU A 237 -3.83 -0.32 -3.03
CA LEU A 237 -4.81 -0.67 -2.03
C LEU A 237 -4.46 -2.04 -1.44
N GLY A 238 -4.34 -2.11 -0.12
CA GLY A 238 -4.36 -3.33 0.69
C GLY A 238 -5.66 -3.40 1.49
N LEU A 239 -6.51 -4.37 1.22
CA LEU A 239 -7.83 -4.48 1.84
C LEU A 239 -7.98 -5.82 2.56
N SER A 240 -8.09 -5.77 3.89
CA SER A 240 -8.38 -6.93 4.76
C SER A 240 -9.86 -6.96 5.09
N ILE A 241 -10.57 -7.99 4.67
CA ILE A 241 -12.02 -8.10 4.79
C ILE A 241 -12.37 -9.24 5.74
N LEU A 242 -13.09 -8.91 6.82
CA LEU A 242 -13.63 -9.87 7.78
C LEU A 242 -15.15 -9.91 7.61
N ALA A 243 -15.69 -11.06 7.19
CA ALA A 243 -17.11 -11.26 6.97
C ALA A 243 -17.45 -12.73 7.24
N ASP A 244 -18.73 -13.13 7.12
CA ASP A 244 -19.16 -14.52 7.31
C ASP A 244 -18.52 -15.48 6.29
N HIS A 245 -18.29 -14.97 5.06
CA HIS A 245 -17.74 -15.73 3.94
C HIS A 245 -16.55 -14.99 3.31
N ARG A 246 -15.78 -15.69 2.48
CA ARG A 246 -14.80 -15.10 1.59
C ARG A 246 -15.47 -14.07 0.67
N MET A 247 -14.87 -12.90 0.58
CA MET A 247 -15.39 -11.78 -0.20
C MET A 247 -14.46 -11.44 -1.37
N GLU A 248 -15.05 -11.19 -2.54
CA GLU A 248 -14.32 -10.75 -3.72
C GLU A 248 -15.04 -9.59 -4.41
N PRO A 249 -14.32 -8.68 -5.10
CA PRO A 249 -14.95 -7.63 -5.88
C PRO A 249 -15.87 -8.20 -6.96
N ARG A 250 -17.03 -7.56 -7.14
CA ARG A 250 -17.98 -7.93 -8.23
C ARG A 250 -17.41 -7.62 -9.62
N ALA A 251 -16.59 -6.58 -9.71
CA ALA A 251 -15.99 -6.10 -10.96
C ALA A 251 -14.63 -5.47 -10.70
N THR A 252 -13.83 -5.36 -11.74
CA THR A 252 -12.61 -4.54 -11.75
C THR A 252 -13.02 -3.08 -12.00
N ILE A 253 -12.56 -2.17 -11.13
CA ILE A 253 -12.92 -0.74 -11.14
C ILE A 253 -11.84 0.15 -11.79
N GLY A 254 -11.20 -0.32 -12.85
CA GLY A 254 -9.97 0.29 -13.39
C GLY A 254 -8.74 -0.17 -12.61
N GLY A 255 -7.55 -0.06 -13.12
CA GLY A 255 -6.35 -0.58 -12.50
C GLY A 255 -6.07 -2.04 -12.84
N GLU A 256 -5.16 -2.66 -12.09
CA GLU A 256 -4.84 -4.09 -12.23
C GLU A 256 -5.95 -4.94 -11.60
N THR A 257 -6.02 -6.21 -12.00
CA THR A 257 -6.95 -7.15 -11.38
C THR A 257 -6.61 -7.31 -9.89
N PRO A 258 -7.60 -7.22 -8.97
CA PRO A 258 -7.36 -7.46 -7.55
C PRO A 258 -6.79 -8.87 -7.33
N GLU A 259 -5.73 -8.96 -6.56
CA GLU A 259 -5.08 -10.22 -6.20
C GLU A 259 -5.47 -10.61 -4.76
N VAL A 260 -6.00 -11.84 -4.59
CA VAL A 260 -6.18 -12.41 -3.26
C VAL A 260 -4.82 -12.89 -2.76
N THR A 261 -4.35 -12.35 -1.65
CA THR A 261 -3.08 -12.74 -1.03
C THR A 261 -3.27 -13.71 0.13
N PHE A 262 -4.45 -13.65 0.76
CA PHE A 262 -4.84 -14.53 1.83
C PHE A 262 -6.36 -14.78 1.81
N SER A 263 -6.76 -15.98 2.18
CA SER A 263 -8.15 -16.36 2.45
C SER A 263 -8.18 -17.49 3.47
N GLY A 264 -8.81 -17.25 4.61
CA GLY A 264 -8.87 -18.25 5.66
C GLY A 264 -9.82 -17.85 6.80
N ARG A 265 -10.27 -18.86 7.54
CA ARG A 265 -11.18 -18.66 8.67
C ARG A 265 -10.41 -18.28 9.93
N VAL A 266 -10.90 -17.29 10.65
CA VAL A 266 -10.44 -16.87 11.98
C VAL A 266 -11.52 -17.29 12.97
N ASP A 267 -11.38 -18.51 13.54
CA ASP A 267 -12.40 -19.07 14.44
C ASP A 267 -12.40 -18.45 15.83
N ARG A 268 -11.25 -17.95 16.27
CA ARG A 268 -11.08 -17.30 17.57
C ARG A 268 -10.31 -16.00 17.37
N PRO A 269 -11.00 -14.95 16.97
CA PRO A 269 -10.36 -13.64 16.89
C PRO A 269 -9.90 -13.19 18.28
N ASP A 270 -8.76 -12.54 18.35
CA ASP A 270 -8.17 -12.03 19.58
C ASP A 270 -7.75 -10.57 19.42
N GLY A 271 -7.44 -9.91 20.53
CA GLY A 271 -6.94 -8.55 20.56
C GLY A 271 -7.73 -7.57 19.68
N PRO A 272 -7.06 -6.79 18.83
CA PRO A 272 -7.72 -5.79 17.98
C PRO A 272 -8.68 -6.41 16.95
N VAL A 273 -8.40 -7.63 16.48
CA VAL A 273 -9.30 -8.34 15.55
C VAL A 273 -10.61 -8.71 16.24
N ALA A 274 -10.55 -9.20 17.48
CA ALA A 274 -11.76 -9.45 18.27
C ALA A 274 -12.55 -8.15 18.54
N ALA A 275 -11.87 -7.04 18.82
CA ALA A 275 -12.53 -5.74 18.97
C ALA A 275 -13.22 -5.26 17.69
N LEU A 276 -12.69 -5.62 16.51
CA LEU A 276 -13.29 -5.30 15.23
C LEU A 276 -14.50 -6.19 14.92
N THR A 277 -14.43 -7.50 15.18
CA THR A 277 -15.49 -8.48 14.85
C THR A 277 -16.51 -8.68 15.98
N GLY A 278 -16.36 -7.97 17.12
CA GLY A 278 -17.17 -8.23 18.32
C GLY A 278 -16.91 -9.61 18.94
N GLY A 279 -15.74 -10.21 18.67
CA GLY A 279 -15.35 -11.54 19.13
C GLY A 279 -15.98 -12.69 18.34
N ALA A 280 -16.77 -12.40 17.30
CA ALA A 280 -17.37 -13.42 16.44
C ALA A 280 -16.34 -14.01 15.46
N PRO A 281 -16.41 -15.33 15.16
CA PRO A 281 -15.63 -15.92 14.07
C PRO A 281 -15.92 -15.23 12.75
N ALA A 282 -14.89 -15.07 11.92
CA ALA A 282 -15.03 -14.45 10.60
C ALA A 282 -14.13 -15.14 9.57
N HIS A 283 -14.48 -15.02 8.30
CA HIS A 283 -13.60 -15.34 7.20
C HIS A 283 -12.78 -14.09 6.83
N LEU A 284 -11.46 -14.20 6.93
CA LEU A 284 -10.54 -13.12 6.54
C LEU A 284 -10.12 -13.33 5.09
N THR A 285 -10.39 -12.35 4.25
CA THR A 285 -9.91 -12.26 2.86
C THR A 285 -9.02 -11.03 2.74
N VAL A 286 -7.80 -11.18 2.22
CA VAL A 286 -6.92 -10.05 1.94
C VAL A 286 -6.73 -9.90 0.45
N LEU A 287 -7.00 -8.69 -0.03
CA LEU A 287 -6.87 -8.28 -1.42
C LEU A 287 -5.78 -7.23 -1.55
N GLU A 288 -4.98 -7.35 -2.59
CA GLU A 288 -4.09 -6.27 -3.06
C GLU A 288 -4.50 -5.86 -4.47
N GLN A 289 -4.55 -4.55 -4.70
CA GLN A 289 -4.77 -4.01 -6.05
C GLN A 289 -3.91 -2.79 -6.29
N ARG A 290 -3.29 -2.73 -7.47
CA ARG A 290 -2.52 -1.58 -7.92
C ARG A 290 -3.28 -0.79 -8.97
N PHE A 291 -3.17 0.54 -8.85
CA PHE A 291 -3.74 1.51 -9.77
C PHE A 291 -2.59 2.35 -10.34
N PRO A 292 -1.88 1.87 -11.37
CA PRO A 292 -0.77 2.61 -11.99
C PRO A 292 -1.22 3.95 -12.56
N ASP A 293 -2.46 4.01 -13.07
CA ASP A 293 -3.14 5.20 -13.55
C ASP A 293 -4.48 5.35 -12.81
N PRO A 294 -4.52 6.11 -11.69
CA PRO A 294 -5.74 6.29 -10.91
C PRO A 294 -6.90 6.92 -11.69
N SER A 295 -6.62 7.71 -12.72
CA SER A 295 -7.66 8.36 -13.54
C SER A 295 -8.62 7.36 -14.20
N ARG A 296 -8.21 6.09 -14.30
CA ARG A 296 -9.01 4.99 -14.83
C ARG A 296 -9.97 4.37 -13.81
N ILE A 297 -9.90 4.76 -12.53
CA ILE A 297 -10.87 4.31 -11.53
C ILE A 297 -12.23 4.88 -11.91
N ASP A 298 -13.21 4.00 -12.15
CA ASP A 298 -14.52 4.35 -12.69
C ASP A 298 -15.68 4.08 -11.71
N ASP A 299 -15.46 3.28 -10.66
CA ASP A 299 -16.48 2.97 -9.66
C ASP A 299 -15.87 2.68 -8.27
N ASP A 300 -16.73 2.28 -7.34
CA ASP A 300 -16.40 1.78 -6.02
C ASP A 300 -16.31 0.25 -6.02
N HIS A 301 -15.53 -0.32 -5.11
CA HIS A 301 -15.58 -1.76 -4.90
C HIS A 301 -16.88 -2.16 -4.22
N VAL A 302 -17.72 -2.89 -4.92
CA VAL A 302 -18.82 -3.66 -4.33
C VAL A 302 -18.37 -5.11 -4.21
N LEU A 303 -18.38 -5.64 -3.01
CA LEU A 303 -17.89 -6.98 -2.71
C LEU A 303 -19.04 -7.98 -2.63
N ARG A 304 -18.76 -9.22 -2.94
CA ARG A 304 -19.73 -10.33 -2.88
C ARG A 304 -19.12 -11.54 -2.21
N ALA A 305 -19.95 -12.30 -1.54
CA ALA A 305 -19.56 -13.59 -1.02
C ALA A 305 -19.30 -14.60 -2.16
N VAL A 306 -18.23 -15.37 -2.01
CA VAL A 306 -17.84 -16.46 -2.90
C VAL A 306 -17.56 -17.72 -2.07
N ALA A 307 -17.18 -18.83 -2.70
CA ALA A 307 -16.82 -20.06 -1.99
C ALA A 307 -15.62 -19.83 -1.05
N ASP A 308 -15.69 -20.35 0.18
CA ASP A 308 -14.69 -20.19 1.24
C ASP A 308 -13.42 -21.02 0.98
N THR A 309 -12.87 -20.90 -0.21
CA THR A 309 -11.65 -21.61 -0.60
C THR A 309 -10.46 -20.98 0.11
N PRO A 310 -9.71 -21.73 0.94
CA PRO A 310 -8.54 -21.20 1.60
C PRO A 310 -7.43 -20.89 0.59
N TYR A 311 -6.72 -19.82 0.85
CA TYR A 311 -5.56 -19.41 0.04
C TYR A 311 -4.54 -18.70 0.94
N ARG A 312 -3.27 -18.95 0.67
CA ARG A 312 -2.15 -18.23 1.28
C ARG A 312 -1.08 -18.05 0.23
N ARG A 313 -0.63 -16.81 0.05
CA ARG A 313 0.47 -16.50 -0.86
C ARG A 313 1.71 -17.26 -0.43
N VAL A 314 2.41 -17.88 -1.39
CA VAL A 314 3.70 -18.55 -1.17
C VAL A 314 4.80 -17.65 -1.68
N VAL A 315 5.78 -17.37 -0.83
CA VAL A 315 7.00 -16.64 -1.20
C VAL A 315 8.16 -17.60 -1.19
N TYR A 316 8.88 -17.70 -2.31
CA TYR A 316 10.04 -18.56 -2.42
C TYR A 316 11.29 -17.79 -1.99
N ARG A 317 11.98 -18.33 -0.97
CA ARG A 317 13.36 -17.91 -0.66
C ARG A 317 14.31 -18.76 -1.49
N ASP A 318 14.93 -18.13 -2.46
CA ASP A 318 15.95 -18.78 -3.28
C ASP A 318 17.23 -18.95 -2.44
N ARG A 319 17.76 -20.17 -2.40
CA ARG A 319 18.97 -20.52 -1.63
C ARG A 319 19.94 -21.30 -2.50
N LEU A 320 21.21 -20.91 -2.50
CA LEU A 320 22.24 -21.67 -3.21
C LEU A 320 22.38 -23.05 -2.57
N LEU A 321 22.34 -24.10 -3.40
CA LEU A 321 22.50 -25.49 -2.95
C LEU A 321 23.91 -25.68 -2.37
N THR A 322 23.97 -26.05 -1.09
CA THR A 322 25.19 -26.34 -0.37
C THR A 322 25.23 -27.80 0.07
N VAL A 323 26.38 -28.42 0.01
CA VAL A 323 26.66 -29.76 0.53
C VAL A 323 27.82 -29.66 1.51
N ALA A 324 27.60 -30.07 2.76
CA ALA A 324 28.59 -29.94 3.84
C ALA A 324 29.13 -28.50 4.01
N GLY A 325 28.26 -27.49 3.84
CA GLY A 325 28.60 -26.07 3.96
C GLY A 325 29.32 -25.45 2.75
N MET A 326 29.60 -26.23 1.70
CA MET A 326 30.19 -25.73 0.46
C MET A 326 29.17 -25.69 -0.67
N PRO A 327 29.19 -24.66 -1.53
CA PRO A 327 28.33 -24.61 -2.71
C PRO A 327 28.50 -25.84 -3.59
N ALA A 328 27.40 -26.53 -3.93
CA ALA A 328 27.42 -27.76 -4.68
C ALA A 328 28.08 -27.61 -6.07
N TRP A 329 27.93 -26.46 -6.70
CA TRP A 329 28.60 -26.15 -7.98
C TRP A 329 30.13 -26.14 -7.87
N LEU A 330 30.70 -25.64 -6.74
CA LEU A 330 32.16 -25.67 -6.51
C LEU A 330 32.67 -27.09 -6.35
N LEU A 331 31.92 -27.94 -5.62
CA LEU A 331 32.28 -29.34 -5.46
C LEU A 331 32.25 -30.08 -6.81
N THR A 332 31.24 -29.88 -7.61
CA THR A 332 31.11 -30.57 -8.91
C THR A 332 32.10 -30.05 -9.93
N THR A 333 32.30 -28.74 -10.05
CA THR A 333 33.30 -28.16 -10.96
C THR A 333 34.72 -28.49 -10.52
N GLY A 334 35.02 -28.44 -9.20
CA GLY A 334 36.32 -28.84 -8.64
C GLY A 334 36.62 -30.31 -8.88
N LEU A 335 35.63 -31.20 -8.66
CA LEU A 335 35.79 -32.63 -8.94
C LEU A 335 36.02 -32.87 -10.44
N GLY A 336 35.25 -32.23 -11.33
CA GLY A 336 35.40 -32.29 -12.78
C GLY A 336 36.79 -31.84 -13.22
N ALA A 337 37.29 -30.73 -12.67
CA ALA A 337 38.65 -30.24 -12.94
C ALA A 337 39.73 -31.25 -12.48
N ALA A 338 39.59 -31.82 -11.28
CA ALA A 338 40.51 -32.80 -10.74
C ALA A 338 40.57 -34.06 -11.60
N VAL A 339 39.40 -34.56 -12.04
CA VAL A 339 39.35 -35.73 -12.96
C VAL A 339 40.01 -35.40 -14.28
N THR A 340 39.75 -34.23 -14.86
CA THR A 340 40.36 -33.80 -16.12
C THR A 340 41.88 -33.68 -16.02
N VAL A 341 42.38 -33.02 -14.95
CA VAL A 341 43.83 -32.90 -14.70
C VAL A 341 44.48 -34.30 -14.54
N THR A 342 43.84 -35.19 -13.77
CA THR A 342 44.32 -36.56 -13.60
C THR A 342 44.39 -37.32 -14.93
N ALA A 343 43.35 -37.24 -15.75
CA ALA A 343 43.31 -37.88 -17.08
C ALA A 343 44.44 -37.33 -17.98
N VAL A 344 44.66 -36.04 -18.02
CA VAL A 344 45.73 -35.38 -18.77
C VAL A 344 47.11 -35.86 -18.29
N LEU A 345 47.35 -35.90 -16.97
CA LEU A 345 48.62 -36.38 -16.40
C LEU A 345 48.87 -37.84 -16.75
N LEU A 346 47.87 -38.72 -16.67
CA LEU A 346 47.98 -40.12 -17.04
C LEU A 346 48.30 -40.29 -18.54
N THR A 347 47.64 -39.53 -19.41
CA THR A 347 47.90 -39.58 -20.86
C THR A 347 49.31 -39.08 -21.22
N VAL A 348 49.76 -37.98 -20.59
CA VAL A 348 51.12 -37.46 -20.76
C VAL A 348 52.15 -38.49 -20.28
N ARG A 349 51.92 -39.13 -19.12
CA ARG A 349 52.82 -40.16 -18.55
C ARG A 349 52.87 -41.40 -19.44
N ALA A 350 51.73 -41.85 -19.98
CA ALA A 350 51.66 -42.96 -20.92
C ALA A 350 52.42 -42.67 -22.23
N ASN A 351 52.26 -41.48 -22.78
CA ASN A 351 52.98 -41.05 -23.98
C ASN A 351 54.48 -40.88 -23.78
N ARG A 352 54.95 -40.42 -22.57
CA ARG A 352 56.37 -40.37 -22.24
C ARG A 352 56.98 -41.78 -22.14
N ARG A 353 56.30 -42.77 -21.53
CA ARG A 353 56.75 -44.15 -21.45
C ARG A 353 56.87 -44.84 -22.83
N ARG A 354 56.04 -44.47 -23.81
CA ARG A 354 56.11 -44.98 -25.19
C ARG A 354 57.26 -44.39 -26.01
N ARG A 355 57.85 -43.29 -25.60
CA ARG A 355 58.94 -42.57 -26.27
C ARG A 355 60.35 -42.88 -25.73
N THR A 356 60.49 -43.74 -24.69
CA THR A 356 61.80 -44.24 -24.29
C THR A 356 62.23 -45.32 -25.25
N PRO A 357 63.31 -45.09 -26.04
CA PRO A 357 63.82 -46.13 -26.93
C PRO A 357 64.41 -47.25 -26.10
N THR A 358 64.19 -48.51 -26.51
CA THR A 358 64.86 -49.68 -25.97
C THR A 358 66.36 -49.53 -26.26
N PRO A 359 67.26 -49.63 -25.25
CA PRO A 359 68.70 -49.66 -25.56
C PRO A 359 69.04 -50.96 -26.33
N ALA A 360 69.82 -50.81 -27.41
CA ALA A 360 70.31 -51.90 -28.22
C ALA A 360 71.35 -52.74 -27.50
#